data_e8bc79106d6debebaf38ef716e730f96
#
_entry.id   e8bc79106d6debebaf38ef716e730f96
#
_cell.length_a   1.000
_cell.length_b   1.000
_cell.length_c   1.000
_cell.angle_alpha   90.00
_cell.angle_beta   90.00
_cell.angle_gamma   90.00
#
_symmetry.space_group_name_H-M   'P 1'
#
loop_
_entity.id
_entity.type
_entity.pdbx_description
1 polymer ?
#
loop_
_entity_poly.entity_id
_entity_poly.type
_entity_poly.pdbx_seq_one_letter_code
_entity_poly.pdbx_strand_id
1 'polypeptide(L)'
;MRESGILMPVSSLPGPYGIGCFGKEAFKFVDFLADAGQKIWQLLPLSPTGYGDSPYQSCSAFAGNPYFIDLDALKEEGLLTAAQLKAEPWGDDPKQVDYGTLYTSRYKVLRTAYAAWRKACKGLHGCSDYFPDDYYAFTLSNEAWLEDYALYMALKVANGMKNWVEWERPYRLRDKAALAAFAAENEEEIGFWKFVQYKFSTQWQAVKQYANDKGVQILGDIPIYVSADSVDAWVGGKLFELDAEGRFARVAGCPPDYFSADGQLWGNPLYNWTYHKQTGYAWWVQRVRHALGIYDLLRIDHFRGFDTYWAIPADSATAKTGKWENGPGMELFEALEAALGQLPIIAEDLGELFPSVRKLLADSTFPGMKVLQFAFSGGDNEYLPHNHVKNSVVYPGTHDNTTITAWWESAATPKEKATAAAYLHLTGAHPTAKEVAAVKTAAARTALLRAALGSVADRAIIPMYDWLGLGEKAHLNTPGKLGGNWAWRAEAGFESKTLAKTIVDECSVYCRV
;
A
#
# COMPACT_ATOMS: atom_id res chain seq x y z
N MET A 1 8.49 16.46 -17.46
CA MET A 1 9.40 17.11 -16.47
C MET A 1 10.06 15.97 -15.71
N ARG A 2 11.31 16.12 -15.28
CA ARG A 2 11.97 15.09 -14.46
C ARG A 2 11.66 15.40 -12.99
N GLU A 3 11.14 14.41 -12.27
CA GLU A 3 10.68 14.59 -10.89
C GLU A 3 11.39 13.60 -9.96
N SER A 4 11.50 13.96 -8.70
CA SER A 4 11.92 13.05 -7.63
C SER A 4 10.86 12.96 -6.54
N GLY A 5 10.87 11.84 -5.83
CA GLY A 5 9.98 11.59 -4.71
C GLY A 5 10.60 10.67 -3.67
N ILE A 6 9.90 10.56 -2.56
CA ILE A 6 10.29 9.70 -1.44
C ILE A 6 9.19 8.69 -1.16
N LEU A 7 9.58 7.40 -1.06
CA LEU A 7 8.72 6.36 -0.52
C LEU A 7 8.83 6.36 1.00
N MET A 8 7.72 6.62 1.68
CA MET A 8 7.60 6.59 3.14
C MET A 8 6.19 6.20 3.54
N PRO A 9 5.96 4.99 4.05
CA PRO A 9 4.64 4.59 4.54
C PRO A 9 4.18 5.49 5.70
N VAL A 10 2.88 5.77 5.78
CA VAL A 10 2.33 6.51 6.93
C VAL A 10 2.65 5.79 8.24
N SER A 11 2.53 4.45 8.27
CA SER A 11 2.88 3.62 9.44
C SER A 11 4.30 3.84 9.95
N SER A 12 5.23 4.21 9.05
CA SER A 12 6.65 4.42 9.37
C SER A 12 6.97 5.83 9.89
N LEU A 13 6.01 6.75 9.90
CA LEU A 13 6.20 8.06 10.53
C LEU A 13 6.35 7.91 12.06
N PRO A 14 7.12 8.76 12.72
CA PRO A 14 7.18 8.78 14.18
C PRO A 14 5.81 9.17 14.79
N GLY A 15 5.66 8.94 16.07
CA GLY A 15 4.44 9.32 16.78
C GLY A 15 4.30 8.58 18.12
N PRO A 16 3.54 9.13 19.07
CA PRO A 16 3.49 8.63 20.44
C PRO A 16 2.62 7.38 20.61
N TYR A 17 1.79 7.02 19.63
CA TYR A 17 0.76 5.98 19.76
C TYR A 17 1.05 4.73 18.95
N GLY A 18 2.32 4.29 18.93
CA GLY A 18 2.76 2.99 18.42
C GLY A 18 2.84 2.85 16.90
N ILE A 19 2.29 3.79 16.13
CA ILE A 19 2.30 3.81 14.66
C ILE A 19 2.24 5.25 14.15
N GLY A 20 2.73 5.50 12.95
CA GLY A 20 2.51 6.77 12.27
C GLY A 20 1.04 6.99 11.91
N CYS A 21 0.59 8.24 11.92
CA CYS A 21 -0.81 8.62 11.68
C CYS A 21 -0.91 9.96 10.94
N PHE A 22 -2.13 10.40 10.63
CA PHE A 22 -2.44 11.65 9.92
C PHE A 22 -2.35 12.91 10.81
N GLY A 23 -1.50 12.85 11.83
CA GLY A 23 -1.27 13.92 12.77
C GLY A 23 -0.07 14.79 12.40
N LYS A 24 0.41 15.52 13.39
CA LYS A 24 1.47 16.52 13.28
C LYS A 24 2.71 16.02 12.50
N GLU A 25 3.10 14.77 12.66
CA GLU A 25 4.31 14.25 12.01
C GLU A 25 4.09 14.03 10.50
N ALA A 26 2.85 13.75 10.06
CA ALA A 26 2.54 13.71 8.63
C ALA A 26 2.66 15.10 7.98
N PHE A 27 2.16 16.15 8.62
CA PHE A 27 2.30 17.53 8.14
C PHE A 27 3.77 17.98 8.12
N LYS A 28 4.55 17.67 9.15
CA LYS A 28 5.99 17.95 9.17
C LYS A 28 6.74 17.20 8.05
N PHE A 29 6.33 15.97 7.75
CA PHE A 29 6.95 15.23 6.67
C PHE A 29 6.62 15.86 5.31
N VAL A 30 5.42 16.39 5.12
CA VAL A 30 5.08 17.18 3.93
C VAL A 30 5.94 18.44 3.83
N ASP A 31 6.13 19.18 4.93
CA ASP A 31 7.03 20.34 4.95
C ASP A 31 8.48 19.94 4.58
N PHE A 32 8.96 18.82 5.15
CA PHE A 32 10.27 18.27 4.82
C PHE A 32 10.40 17.91 3.33
N LEU A 33 9.37 17.29 2.72
CA LEU A 33 9.36 16.98 1.29
C LEU A 33 9.46 18.24 0.44
N ALA A 34 8.70 19.26 0.77
CA ALA A 34 8.75 20.55 0.09
C ALA A 34 10.13 21.22 0.24
N ASP A 35 10.68 21.27 1.46
CA ASP A 35 12.01 21.78 1.75
C ASP A 35 13.12 20.99 1.04
N ALA A 36 12.92 19.68 0.85
CA ALA A 36 13.82 18.78 0.11
C ALA A 36 13.59 18.80 -1.41
N GLY A 37 12.73 19.69 -1.94
CA GLY A 37 12.45 19.82 -3.36
C GLY A 37 11.72 18.62 -3.99
N GLN A 38 11.15 17.74 -3.15
CA GLN A 38 10.48 16.52 -3.63
C GLN A 38 9.08 16.83 -4.13
N LYS A 39 8.69 16.19 -5.23
CA LYS A 39 7.38 16.38 -5.88
C LYS A 39 6.40 15.26 -5.60
N ILE A 40 6.88 14.12 -5.09
CA ILE A 40 6.06 12.92 -4.91
C ILE A 40 6.32 12.33 -3.51
N TRP A 41 5.25 12.11 -2.77
CA TRP A 41 5.22 11.24 -1.60
C TRP A 41 4.60 9.91 -2.00
N GLN A 42 5.39 8.86 -2.12
CA GLN A 42 4.86 7.51 -2.35
C GLN A 42 4.50 6.82 -1.04
N LEU A 43 3.28 6.32 -1.00
CA LEU A 43 2.71 5.55 0.09
C LEU A 43 2.61 4.07 -0.25
N LEU A 44 2.39 3.24 0.74
CA LEU A 44 1.81 1.90 0.61
C LEU A 44 0.28 2.00 0.72
N PRO A 45 -0.49 0.92 0.41
CA PRO A 45 -1.94 0.96 0.54
C PRO A 45 -2.40 1.46 1.90
N LEU A 46 -3.33 2.41 1.92
CA LEU A 46 -3.89 2.99 3.15
C LEU A 46 -5.06 2.17 3.71
N SER A 47 -5.33 1.01 3.14
CA SER A 47 -6.43 0.11 3.54
C SER A 47 -6.15 -0.60 4.87
N PRO A 48 -7.20 -1.07 5.59
CA PRO A 48 -7.03 -1.81 6.84
C PRO A 48 -6.16 -3.05 6.66
N THR A 49 -5.26 -3.29 7.60
CA THR A 49 -4.45 -4.51 7.65
C THR A 49 -5.21 -5.62 8.37
N GLY A 50 -5.06 -6.86 7.89
CA GLY A 50 -5.59 -8.07 8.50
C GLY A 50 -4.50 -8.90 9.18
N TYR A 51 -4.70 -10.21 9.24
CA TYR A 51 -3.71 -11.15 9.74
C TYR A 51 -2.43 -11.10 8.89
N GLY A 52 -1.28 -10.94 9.57
CA GLY A 52 0.02 -10.78 8.93
C GLY A 52 0.41 -9.33 8.65
N ASP A 53 -0.42 -8.36 9.04
CA ASP A 53 -0.16 -6.91 9.05
C ASP A 53 0.14 -6.29 7.67
N SER A 54 0.00 -7.07 6.59
CA SER A 54 0.26 -6.61 5.23
C SER A 54 -0.79 -5.61 4.75
N PRO A 55 -0.39 -4.44 4.25
CA PRO A 55 -1.32 -3.48 3.64
C PRO A 55 -1.90 -3.99 2.30
N TYR A 56 -1.30 -5.04 1.71
CA TYR A 56 -1.78 -5.67 0.47
C TYR A 56 -2.82 -6.77 0.71
N GLN A 57 -3.05 -7.17 1.96
CA GLN A 57 -4.04 -8.18 2.37
C GLN A 57 -5.14 -7.52 3.21
N SER A 58 -5.84 -6.56 2.61
CA SER A 58 -6.86 -5.78 3.30
C SER A 58 -8.22 -6.45 3.30
N CYS A 59 -8.97 -6.24 4.37
CA CYS A 59 -10.38 -6.66 4.45
C CYS A 59 -11.33 -5.79 3.59
N SER A 60 -10.83 -4.74 2.94
CA SER A 60 -11.60 -3.91 2.01
C SER A 60 -10.70 -3.21 0.99
N ALA A 61 -11.14 -3.14 -0.26
CA ALA A 61 -10.51 -2.35 -1.32
C ALA A 61 -10.84 -0.84 -1.25
N PHE A 62 -11.78 -0.45 -0.39
CA PHE A 62 -12.29 0.92 -0.29
C PHE A 62 -12.03 1.58 1.07
N ALA A 63 -12.11 0.81 2.15
CA ALA A 63 -11.97 1.34 3.50
C ALA A 63 -10.54 1.78 3.82
N GLY A 64 -10.42 2.82 4.63
CA GLY A 64 -9.15 3.29 5.18
C GLY A 64 -8.80 2.61 6.51
N ASN A 65 -7.49 2.52 6.80
CA ASN A 65 -6.98 1.87 8.01
C ASN A 65 -7.21 2.74 9.26
N PRO A 66 -8.02 2.29 10.23
CA PRO A 66 -8.26 3.05 11.45
C PRO A 66 -7.01 3.34 12.29
N TYR A 67 -5.92 2.61 12.07
CA TYR A 67 -4.64 2.86 12.74
C TYR A 67 -4.03 4.22 12.38
N PHE A 68 -4.37 4.78 11.23
CA PHE A 68 -3.84 6.06 10.78
C PHE A 68 -4.61 7.28 11.30
N ILE A 69 -5.73 7.08 11.99
CA ILE A 69 -6.48 8.17 12.63
C ILE A 69 -5.61 8.80 13.72
N ASP A 70 -5.40 10.10 13.69
CA ASP A 70 -4.68 10.81 14.74
C ASP A 70 -5.51 10.93 16.01
N LEU A 71 -4.99 10.41 17.11
CA LEU A 71 -5.67 10.42 18.41
C LEU A 71 -5.54 11.76 19.12
N ASP A 72 -4.50 12.56 18.83
CA ASP A 72 -4.39 13.91 19.35
C ASP A 72 -5.46 14.83 18.76
N ALA A 73 -5.77 14.70 17.47
CA ALA A 73 -6.89 15.41 16.85
C ALA A 73 -8.24 15.04 17.51
N LEU A 74 -8.47 13.75 17.79
CA LEU A 74 -9.68 13.33 18.52
C LEU A 74 -9.72 13.88 19.95
N LYS A 75 -8.57 14.05 20.60
CA LYS A 75 -8.48 14.71 21.91
C LYS A 75 -8.79 16.22 21.80
N GLU A 76 -8.30 16.89 20.79
CA GLU A 76 -8.59 18.31 20.51
C GLU A 76 -10.08 18.54 20.21
N GLU A 77 -10.73 17.58 19.53
CA GLU A 77 -12.18 17.57 19.36
C GLU A 77 -12.97 17.29 20.67
N GLY A 78 -12.30 17.01 21.79
CA GLY A 78 -12.93 16.67 23.07
C GLY A 78 -13.50 15.25 23.15
N LEU A 79 -13.17 14.37 22.20
CA LEU A 79 -13.65 12.99 22.16
C LEU A 79 -12.80 12.04 23.01
N LEU A 80 -11.58 12.46 23.34
CA LEU A 80 -10.62 11.71 24.16
C LEU A 80 -9.98 12.65 25.19
N THR A 81 -9.44 12.07 26.26
CA THR A 81 -8.64 12.77 27.27
C THR A 81 -7.20 12.27 27.26
N ALA A 82 -6.26 13.11 27.69
CA ALA A 82 -4.85 12.69 27.83
C ALA A 82 -4.68 11.50 28.80
N ALA A 83 -5.53 11.40 29.84
CA ALA A 83 -5.50 10.28 30.77
C ALA A 83 -5.89 8.95 30.12
N GLN A 84 -6.90 8.96 29.23
CA GLN A 84 -7.31 7.76 28.47
C GLN A 84 -6.19 7.29 27.53
N LEU A 85 -5.55 8.22 26.82
CA LEU A 85 -4.43 7.89 25.94
C LEU A 85 -3.21 7.35 26.67
N LYS A 86 -2.90 7.89 27.85
CA LYS A 86 -1.78 7.44 28.71
C LYS A 86 -2.04 6.09 29.38
N ALA A 87 -3.29 5.70 29.54
CA ALA A 87 -3.66 4.44 30.19
C ALA A 87 -3.43 3.19 29.31
N GLU A 88 -3.26 3.38 28.01
CA GLU A 88 -3.10 2.26 27.06
C GLU A 88 -1.62 2.04 26.70
N PRO A 89 -1.20 0.79 26.47
CA PRO A 89 0.12 0.48 25.93
C PRO A 89 0.15 0.78 24.42
N TRP A 90 1.33 1.21 23.92
CA TRP A 90 1.55 1.55 22.52
C TRP A 90 2.75 0.83 21.89
N GLY A 91 3.29 -0.20 22.55
CA GLY A 91 4.53 -0.88 22.21
C GLY A 91 5.75 -0.28 22.93
N ASP A 92 6.80 -1.07 23.06
CA ASP A 92 7.99 -0.71 23.85
C ASP A 92 9.09 -0.07 22.99
N ASP A 93 9.15 -0.39 21.67
CA ASP A 93 10.15 0.16 20.75
C ASP A 93 9.53 1.24 19.85
N PRO A 94 9.91 2.52 20.01
CA PRO A 94 9.40 3.60 19.17
C PRO A 94 9.82 3.49 17.69
N LYS A 95 10.78 2.62 17.35
CA LYS A 95 11.26 2.37 15.99
C LYS A 95 10.54 1.23 15.29
N GLN A 96 9.59 0.60 15.97
CA GLN A 96 8.85 -0.55 15.45
C GLN A 96 7.36 -0.42 15.77
N VAL A 97 6.52 -0.90 14.86
CA VAL A 97 5.10 -1.07 15.11
C VAL A 97 4.88 -2.41 15.79
N ASP A 98 4.29 -2.40 16.98
CA ASP A 98 3.76 -3.60 17.64
C ASP A 98 2.27 -3.75 17.29
N TYR A 99 1.99 -4.44 16.19
CA TYR A 99 0.62 -4.63 15.71
C TYR A 99 -0.26 -5.40 16.70
N GLY A 100 0.30 -6.33 17.47
CA GLY A 100 -0.44 -7.06 18.49
C GLY A 100 -0.97 -6.15 19.59
N THR A 101 -0.12 -5.26 20.12
CA THR A 101 -0.50 -4.22 21.07
C THR A 101 -1.49 -3.23 20.47
N LEU A 102 -1.24 -2.77 19.23
CA LEU A 102 -2.13 -1.82 18.54
C LEU A 102 -3.53 -2.38 18.33
N TYR A 103 -3.64 -3.64 17.93
CA TYR A 103 -4.94 -4.28 17.70
C TYR A 103 -5.86 -4.16 18.91
N THR A 104 -5.31 -4.30 20.12
CA THR A 104 -6.09 -4.18 21.36
C THR A 104 -6.32 -2.71 21.74
N SER A 105 -5.24 -1.94 21.84
CA SER A 105 -5.27 -0.59 22.41
C SER A 105 -5.95 0.41 21.49
N ARG A 106 -5.67 0.34 20.18
CA ARG A 106 -6.17 1.32 19.22
C ARG A 106 -7.69 1.27 19.09
N TYR A 107 -8.25 0.09 18.89
CA TYR A 107 -9.70 -0.05 18.77
C TYR A 107 -10.44 0.29 20.07
N LYS A 108 -9.87 -0.04 21.23
CA LYS A 108 -10.45 0.35 22.53
C LYS A 108 -10.56 1.88 22.66
N VAL A 109 -9.51 2.61 22.30
CA VAL A 109 -9.50 4.08 22.33
C VAL A 109 -10.46 4.67 21.30
N LEU A 110 -10.49 4.15 20.07
CA LEU A 110 -11.43 4.61 19.04
C LEU A 110 -12.88 4.35 19.42
N ARG A 111 -13.21 3.26 20.11
CA ARG A 111 -14.55 3.01 20.66
C ARG A 111 -14.91 4.02 21.75
N THR A 112 -13.95 4.41 22.58
CA THR A 112 -14.15 5.47 23.58
C THR A 112 -14.45 6.81 22.91
N ALA A 113 -13.73 7.16 21.85
CA ALA A 113 -13.98 8.35 21.05
C ALA A 113 -15.36 8.33 20.38
N TYR A 114 -15.75 7.18 19.82
CA TYR A 114 -17.07 7.00 19.22
C TYR A 114 -18.20 7.21 20.23
N ALA A 115 -18.09 6.61 21.43
CA ALA A 115 -19.08 6.78 22.48
C ALA A 115 -19.23 8.25 22.91
N ALA A 116 -18.12 8.98 23.03
CA ALA A 116 -18.12 10.41 23.32
C ALA A 116 -18.77 11.22 22.19
N TRP A 117 -18.43 10.91 20.92
CA TRP A 117 -19.03 11.55 19.75
C TRP A 117 -20.54 11.31 19.66
N ARG A 118 -21.00 10.06 19.84
CA ARG A 118 -22.43 9.73 19.87
C ARG A 118 -23.18 10.51 20.95
N LYS A 119 -22.57 10.64 22.14
CA LYS A 119 -23.16 11.43 23.24
C LYS A 119 -23.25 12.90 22.87
N ALA A 120 -22.23 13.47 22.24
CA ALA A 120 -22.25 14.87 21.79
C ALA A 120 -23.34 15.09 20.73
N CYS A 121 -23.49 14.19 19.76
CA CYS A 121 -24.54 14.25 18.75
C CYS A 121 -25.95 14.26 19.36
N LYS A 122 -26.22 13.39 20.33
CA LYS A 122 -27.52 13.36 21.05
C LYS A 122 -27.83 14.66 21.84
N GLY A 123 -26.80 15.38 22.26
CA GLY A 123 -26.96 16.64 23.03
C GLY A 123 -27.28 17.87 22.21
N LEU A 124 -26.97 17.85 20.89
CA LEU A 124 -27.02 19.06 20.06
C LEU A 124 -28.42 19.55 19.70
N HIS A 125 -29.44 18.67 19.57
CA HIS A 125 -30.80 19.08 19.16
C HIS A 125 -31.92 18.35 19.88
N GLY A 126 -31.66 17.66 20.99
CA GLY A 126 -32.68 16.90 21.72
C GLY A 126 -33.28 15.72 20.94
N CYS A 127 -32.72 15.39 19.77
CA CYS A 127 -33.09 14.25 18.94
C CYS A 127 -32.08 13.12 19.12
N SER A 128 -32.57 11.90 19.21
CA SER A 128 -31.72 10.69 19.38
C SER A 128 -30.78 10.40 18.21
N ASP A 129 -31.06 10.95 17.02
CA ASP A 129 -30.46 10.56 15.74
C ASP A 129 -29.89 11.71 14.91
N TYR A 130 -29.56 12.84 15.56
CA TYR A 130 -28.87 13.92 14.87
C TYR A 130 -27.38 13.61 14.72
N PHE A 131 -26.87 13.73 13.50
CA PHE A 131 -25.45 13.69 13.18
C PHE A 131 -25.03 14.98 12.49
N PRO A 132 -23.74 15.38 12.56
CA PRO A 132 -23.23 16.52 11.82
C PRO A 132 -23.44 16.41 10.30
N ASP A 133 -23.67 17.54 9.63
CA ASP A 133 -23.94 17.57 8.19
C ASP A 133 -22.81 16.97 7.36
N ASP A 134 -21.56 17.16 7.76
CA ASP A 134 -20.39 16.60 7.11
C ASP A 134 -20.30 15.07 7.24
N TYR A 135 -20.78 14.51 8.35
CA TYR A 135 -20.93 13.07 8.50
C TYR A 135 -21.99 12.52 7.56
N TYR A 136 -23.14 13.18 7.43
CA TYR A 136 -24.17 12.78 6.47
C TYR A 136 -23.66 12.87 5.03
N ALA A 137 -22.97 13.97 4.68
CA ALA A 137 -22.35 14.11 3.36
C ALA A 137 -21.35 12.99 3.07
N PHE A 138 -20.52 12.63 4.07
CA PHE A 138 -19.57 11.52 3.95
C PHE A 138 -20.30 10.18 3.74
N THR A 139 -21.29 9.86 4.56
CA THR A 139 -22.00 8.58 4.45
C THR A 139 -22.73 8.44 3.13
N LEU A 140 -23.40 9.50 2.67
CA LEU A 140 -24.09 9.52 1.39
C LEU A 140 -23.11 9.35 0.20
N SER A 141 -21.99 10.07 0.23
CA SER A 141 -21.00 10.00 -0.85
C SER A 141 -20.30 8.64 -0.93
N ASN A 142 -20.32 7.86 0.14
CA ASN A 142 -19.66 6.56 0.25
C ASN A 142 -20.64 5.38 0.42
N GLU A 143 -21.95 5.60 0.25
CA GLU A 143 -23.01 4.61 0.44
C GLU A 143 -22.72 3.30 -0.31
N ALA A 144 -22.18 3.40 -1.51
CA ALA A 144 -21.92 2.26 -2.39
C ALA A 144 -20.99 1.18 -1.81
N TRP A 145 -20.20 1.50 -0.79
CA TRP A 145 -19.29 0.54 -0.13
C TRP A 145 -19.36 0.58 1.40
N LEU A 146 -19.67 1.74 1.99
CA LEU A 146 -19.56 1.99 3.43
C LEU A 146 -20.56 1.14 4.23
N GLU A 147 -21.79 1.00 3.73
CA GLU A 147 -22.84 0.20 4.38
C GLU A 147 -22.44 -1.28 4.47
N ASP A 148 -22.01 -1.86 3.36
CA ASP A 148 -21.57 -3.25 3.31
C ASP A 148 -20.30 -3.47 4.15
N TYR A 149 -19.35 -2.52 4.13
CA TYR A 149 -18.14 -2.59 4.96
C TYR A 149 -18.47 -2.57 6.46
N ALA A 150 -19.30 -1.64 6.89
CA ALA A 150 -19.65 -1.51 8.31
C ALA A 150 -20.42 -2.74 8.82
N LEU A 151 -21.35 -3.26 8.01
CA LEU A 151 -22.06 -4.49 8.31
C LEU A 151 -21.13 -5.71 8.35
N TYR A 152 -20.22 -5.84 7.37
CA TYR A 152 -19.20 -6.90 7.34
C TYR A 152 -18.34 -6.88 8.59
N MET A 153 -17.84 -5.72 8.99
CA MET A 153 -17.01 -5.58 10.18
C MET A 153 -17.77 -5.88 11.47
N ALA A 154 -19.04 -5.49 11.56
CA ALA A 154 -19.89 -5.87 12.71
C ALA A 154 -20.10 -7.40 12.78
N LEU A 155 -20.34 -8.05 11.65
CA LEU A 155 -20.41 -9.50 11.55
C LEU A 155 -19.06 -10.16 11.91
N LYS A 156 -17.93 -9.61 11.47
CA LYS A 156 -16.59 -10.10 11.86
C LYS A 156 -16.43 -10.10 13.37
N VAL A 157 -16.78 -9.00 14.04
CA VAL A 157 -16.70 -8.87 15.50
C VAL A 157 -17.60 -9.90 16.18
N ALA A 158 -18.86 -10.01 15.75
CA ALA A 158 -19.83 -10.97 16.32
C ALA A 158 -19.40 -12.42 16.14
N ASN A 159 -18.65 -12.73 15.06
CA ASN A 159 -18.10 -14.06 14.79
C ASN A 159 -16.65 -14.25 15.29
N GLY A 160 -16.16 -13.40 16.18
CA GLY A 160 -14.82 -13.52 16.76
C GLY A 160 -13.70 -13.34 15.74
N MET A 161 -13.89 -12.46 14.76
CA MET A 161 -12.95 -12.16 13.67
C MET A 161 -12.64 -13.34 12.73
N LYS A 162 -13.47 -14.37 12.71
CA LYS A 162 -13.35 -15.51 11.78
C LYS A 162 -13.50 -15.06 10.33
N ASN A 163 -12.90 -15.81 9.41
CA ASN A 163 -13.09 -15.62 7.98
C ASN A 163 -14.57 -15.75 7.63
N TRP A 164 -15.08 -14.92 6.72
CA TRP A 164 -16.49 -14.90 6.35
C TRP A 164 -16.96 -16.24 5.73
N VAL A 165 -16.10 -17.02 5.11
CA VAL A 165 -16.42 -18.35 4.58
C VAL A 165 -16.76 -19.36 5.69
N GLU A 166 -16.38 -19.06 6.95
CA GLU A 166 -16.69 -19.87 8.12
C GLU A 166 -17.98 -19.44 8.86
N TRP A 167 -18.60 -18.31 8.44
CA TRP A 167 -19.81 -17.83 9.06
C TRP A 167 -20.98 -18.77 8.79
N GLU A 168 -22.01 -18.68 9.62
CA GLU A 168 -23.26 -19.38 9.38
C GLU A 168 -23.80 -19.06 7.99
N ARG A 169 -24.43 -20.05 7.37
CA ARG A 169 -24.86 -19.98 5.97
C ARG A 169 -25.70 -18.73 5.62
N PRO A 170 -26.66 -18.26 6.46
CA PRO A 170 -27.42 -17.03 6.16
C PRO A 170 -26.53 -15.79 6.02
N TYR A 171 -25.52 -15.63 6.88
CA TYR A 171 -24.59 -14.51 6.83
C TYR A 171 -23.58 -14.68 5.70
N ARG A 172 -23.04 -15.89 5.53
CA ARG A 172 -22.08 -16.20 4.46
C ARG A 172 -22.66 -15.95 3.07
N LEU A 173 -23.91 -16.38 2.83
CA LEU A 173 -24.61 -16.24 1.55
C LEU A 173 -25.47 -14.96 1.45
N ARG A 174 -25.34 -14.05 2.41
CA ARG A 174 -25.98 -12.73 2.41
C ARG A 174 -27.52 -12.83 2.33
N ASP A 175 -28.16 -13.70 3.14
CA ASP A 175 -29.61 -13.73 3.26
C ASP A 175 -30.12 -12.37 3.74
N LYS A 176 -30.99 -11.74 2.96
CA LYS A 176 -31.46 -10.38 3.20
C LYS A 176 -32.18 -10.21 4.53
N ALA A 177 -32.98 -11.20 4.93
CA ALA A 177 -33.75 -11.13 6.18
C ALA A 177 -32.81 -11.29 7.39
N ALA A 178 -31.88 -12.24 7.32
CA ALA A 178 -30.88 -12.44 8.37
C ALA A 178 -29.97 -11.21 8.54
N LEU A 179 -29.50 -10.61 7.44
CA LEU A 179 -28.67 -9.40 7.49
C LEU A 179 -29.44 -8.19 8.04
N ALA A 180 -30.71 -8.01 7.65
CA ALA A 180 -31.54 -6.93 8.17
C ALA A 180 -31.82 -7.08 9.67
N ALA A 181 -32.11 -8.29 10.14
CA ALA A 181 -32.28 -8.55 11.57
C ALA A 181 -30.99 -8.29 12.35
N PHE A 182 -29.85 -8.79 11.86
CA PHE A 182 -28.56 -8.54 12.49
C PHE A 182 -28.21 -7.05 12.55
N ALA A 183 -28.44 -6.31 11.46
CA ALA A 183 -28.17 -4.88 11.40
C ALA A 183 -28.99 -4.10 12.43
N ALA A 184 -30.29 -4.43 12.59
CA ALA A 184 -31.17 -3.79 13.59
C ALA A 184 -30.73 -4.07 15.03
N GLU A 185 -30.14 -5.23 15.31
CA GLU A 185 -29.64 -5.58 16.64
C GLU A 185 -28.24 -5.02 16.93
N ASN A 186 -27.49 -4.59 15.89
CA ASN A 186 -26.08 -4.20 15.99
C ASN A 186 -25.81 -2.78 15.46
N GLU A 187 -26.79 -1.87 15.53
CA GLU A 187 -26.66 -0.48 15.01
C GLU A 187 -25.44 0.27 15.58
N GLU A 188 -25.15 0.12 16.87
CA GLU A 188 -24.01 0.79 17.51
C GLU A 188 -22.68 0.27 16.97
N GLU A 189 -22.54 -1.02 16.70
CA GLU A 189 -21.32 -1.58 16.13
C GLU A 189 -21.13 -1.13 14.67
N ILE A 190 -22.19 -1.16 13.87
CA ILE A 190 -22.19 -0.65 12.49
C ILE A 190 -21.85 0.85 12.48
N GLY A 191 -22.44 1.61 13.39
CA GLY A 191 -22.17 3.04 13.55
C GLY A 191 -20.72 3.34 13.93
N PHE A 192 -20.10 2.51 14.76
CA PHE A 192 -18.67 2.60 15.08
C PHE A 192 -17.78 2.47 13.83
N TRP A 193 -18.05 1.48 12.98
CA TRP A 193 -17.27 1.28 11.76
C TRP A 193 -17.46 2.40 10.73
N LYS A 194 -18.64 2.98 10.63
CA LYS A 194 -18.87 4.20 9.83
C LYS A 194 -18.11 5.41 10.39
N PHE A 195 -18.15 5.59 11.71
CA PHE A 195 -17.44 6.70 12.38
C PHE A 195 -15.93 6.66 12.15
N VAL A 196 -15.29 5.49 12.27
CA VAL A 196 -13.84 5.41 12.04
C VAL A 196 -13.49 5.69 10.58
N GLN A 197 -14.32 5.31 9.62
CA GLN A 197 -14.11 5.66 8.22
C GLN A 197 -14.30 7.15 7.94
N TYR A 198 -15.28 7.77 8.58
CA TYR A 198 -15.46 9.22 8.54
C TYR A 198 -14.24 9.97 9.08
N LYS A 199 -13.73 9.59 10.25
CA LYS A 199 -12.55 10.23 10.85
C LYS A 199 -11.29 9.99 10.02
N PHE A 200 -11.11 8.79 9.49
CA PHE A 200 -10.03 8.50 8.54
C PHE A 200 -10.10 9.44 7.33
N SER A 201 -11.26 9.50 6.68
CA SER A 201 -11.45 10.32 5.46
C SER A 201 -11.17 11.80 5.72
N THR A 202 -11.74 12.35 6.80
CA THR A 202 -11.58 13.77 7.15
C THR A 202 -10.11 14.12 7.40
N GLN A 203 -9.41 13.31 8.18
CA GLN A 203 -8.01 13.58 8.51
C GLN A 203 -7.09 13.34 7.31
N TRP A 204 -7.33 12.29 6.51
CA TRP A 204 -6.55 12.04 5.31
C TRP A 204 -6.69 13.14 4.27
N GLN A 205 -7.92 13.62 4.02
CA GLN A 205 -8.15 14.72 3.09
C GLN A 205 -7.39 15.98 3.51
N ALA A 206 -7.31 16.28 4.81
CA ALA A 206 -6.53 17.41 5.32
C ALA A 206 -5.03 17.26 5.01
N VAL A 207 -4.44 16.06 5.22
CA VAL A 207 -3.03 15.78 4.89
C VAL A 207 -2.79 15.87 3.39
N LYS A 208 -3.66 15.25 2.57
CA LYS A 208 -3.54 15.28 1.10
C LYS A 208 -3.63 16.70 0.56
N GLN A 209 -4.62 17.48 1.00
CA GLN A 209 -4.76 18.87 0.59
C GLN A 209 -3.52 19.69 0.95
N TYR A 210 -3.01 19.52 2.17
CA TYR A 210 -1.79 20.20 2.60
C TYR A 210 -0.58 19.83 1.74
N ALA A 211 -0.43 18.55 1.38
CA ALA A 211 0.63 18.10 0.48
C ALA A 211 0.50 18.75 -0.91
N ASN A 212 -0.72 18.77 -1.47
CA ASN A 212 -0.98 19.38 -2.76
C ASN A 212 -0.74 20.91 -2.74
N ASP A 213 -1.12 21.62 -1.68
CA ASP A 213 -0.86 23.05 -1.49
C ASP A 213 0.65 23.37 -1.43
N LYS A 214 1.46 22.42 -0.98
CA LYS A 214 2.93 22.48 -1.01
C LYS A 214 3.57 22.02 -2.33
N GLY A 215 2.76 21.63 -3.32
CA GLY A 215 3.22 21.11 -4.60
C GLY A 215 3.75 19.68 -4.55
N VAL A 216 3.34 18.90 -3.54
CA VAL A 216 3.67 17.48 -3.38
C VAL A 216 2.46 16.64 -3.77
N GLN A 217 2.62 15.76 -4.76
CA GLN A 217 1.63 14.78 -5.18
C GLN A 217 1.72 13.51 -4.33
N ILE A 218 0.58 12.91 -4.05
CA ILE A 218 0.51 11.63 -3.36
C ILE A 218 0.46 10.50 -4.38
N LEU A 219 1.47 9.64 -4.37
CA LEU A 219 1.47 8.39 -5.14
C LEU A 219 1.01 7.25 -4.23
N GLY A 220 -0.21 6.79 -4.46
CA GLY A 220 -0.78 5.65 -3.75
C GLY A 220 -0.48 4.32 -4.43
N ASP A 221 -0.94 3.25 -3.79
CA ASP A 221 -0.72 1.88 -4.22
C ASP A 221 -1.97 1.03 -3.99
N ILE A 222 -2.32 0.19 -4.95
CA ILE A 222 -3.37 -0.82 -4.80
C ILE A 222 -2.90 -2.16 -5.35
N PRO A 223 -3.13 -3.27 -4.64
CA PRO A 223 -2.89 -4.60 -5.20
C PRO A 223 -3.93 -4.91 -6.27
N ILE A 224 -3.53 -5.68 -7.30
CA ILE A 224 -4.50 -6.16 -8.31
C ILE A 224 -5.62 -6.95 -7.64
N TYR A 225 -5.29 -7.89 -6.75
CA TYR A 225 -6.26 -8.74 -6.08
C TYR A 225 -6.79 -8.13 -4.78
N VAL A 226 -7.98 -8.57 -4.38
CA VAL A 226 -8.51 -8.35 -3.03
C VAL A 226 -8.15 -9.53 -2.13
N SER A 227 -8.21 -9.34 -0.81
CA SER A 227 -8.03 -10.46 0.12
C SER A 227 -9.22 -11.44 0.04
N ALA A 228 -8.96 -12.72 0.26
CA ALA A 228 -10.00 -13.72 0.39
C ALA A 228 -10.96 -13.41 1.56
N ASP A 229 -10.41 -12.91 2.68
CA ASP A 229 -11.18 -12.46 3.83
C ASP A 229 -11.44 -10.95 3.75
N SER A 230 -12.27 -10.55 2.81
CA SER A 230 -12.65 -9.16 2.57
C SER A 230 -14.14 -8.99 2.31
N VAL A 231 -14.63 -7.79 2.59
CA VAL A 231 -16.00 -7.39 2.23
C VAL A 231 -16.21 -7.48 0.71
N ASP A 232 -15.19 -7.17 -0.07
CA ASP A 232 -15.25 -7.22 -1.53
C ASP A 232 -15.55 -8.63 -2.04
N ALA A 233 -14.88 -9.63 -1.48
CA ALA A 233 -15.12 -11.03 -1.81
C ALA A 233 -16.49 -11.51 -1.30
N TRP A 234 -16.92 -11.08 -0.11
CA TRP A 234 -18.20 -11.44 0.49
C TRP A 234 -19.40 -10.81 -0.25
N VAL A 235 -19.28 -9.55 -0.65
CA VAL A 235 -20.33 -8.83 -1.40
C VAL A 235 -20.30 -9.19 -2.88
N GLY A 236 -19.10 -9.36 -3.42
CA GLY A 236 -18.82 -9.38 -4.84
C GLY A 236 -19.42 -10.57 -5.60
N GLY A 237 -19.73 -11.70 -4.92
CA GLY A 237 -20.41 -12.84 -5.53
C GLY A 237 -19.89 -13.20 -6.93
N LYS A 238 -20.62 -12.76 -7.96
CA LYS A 238 -20.30 -13.03 -9.37
C LYS A 238 -19.02 -12.35 -9.89
N LEU A 239 -18.47 -11.37 -9.17
CA LEU A 239 -17.22 -10.70 -9.55
C LEU A 239 -16.00 -11.63 -9.41
N PHE A 240 -16.12 -12.69 -8.60
CA PHE A 240 -15.06 -13.64 -8.31
C PHE A 240 -15.46 -15.07 -8.68
N GLU A 241 -14.48 -15.97 -8.78
CA GLU A 241 -14.69 -17.38 -9.05
C GLU A 241 -15.13 -18.13 -7.78
N LEU A 242 -16.39 -17.95 -7.39
CA LEU A 242 -17.01 -18.61 -6.23
C LEU A 242 -17.96 -19.71 -6.66
N ASP A 243 -18.06 -20.78 -5.85
CA ASP A 243 -19.12 -21.78 -5.96
C ASP A 243 -20.45 -21.30 -5.33
N ALA A 244 -21.49 -22.13 -5.40
CA ALA A 244 -22.81 -21.83 -4.85
C ALA A 244 -22.81 -21.68 -3.31
N GLU A 245 -21.80 -22.18 -2.63
CA GLU A 245 -21.61 -22.07 -1.18
C GLU A 245 -20.68 -20.90 -0.79
N GLY A 246 -20.28 -20.05 -1.76
CA GLY A 246 -19.38 -18.92 -1.53
C GLY A 246 -17.91 -19.30 -1.28
N ARG A 247 -17.48 -20.47 -1.75
CA ARG A 247 -16.10 -20.93 -1.62
C ARG A 247 -15.32 -20.64 -2.90
N PHE A 248 -14.03 -20.35 -2.74
CA PHE A 248 -13.16 -20.11 -3.89
C PHE A 248 -12.87 -21.40 -4.62
N ALA A 249 -13.07 -21.42 -5.93
CA ALA A 249 -12.72 -22.55 -6.78
C ALA A 249 -11.22 -22.56 -7.10
N ARG A 250 -10.68 -21.38 -7.36
CA ARG A 250 -9.25 -21.13 -7.66
C ARG A 250 -8.79 -19.85 -6.97
N VAL A 251 -7.48 -19.75 -6.75
CA VAL A 251 -6.83 -18.61 -6.10
C VAL A 251 -5.60 -18.16 -6.88
N ALA A 252 -5.18 -16.92 -6.65
CA ALA A 252 -4.01 -16.33 -7.27
C ALA A 252 -2.71 -16.76 -6.59
N GLY A 253 -1.63 -16.69 -7.35
CA GLY A 253 -0.27 -16.89 -6.89
C GLY A 253 0.75 -16.64 -8.00
N CYS A 254 1.97 -17.11 -7.80
CA CYS A 254 3.03 -17.14 -8.79
C CYS A 254 3.54 -18.57 -9.01
N PRO A 255 3.93 -18.93 -10.23
CA PRO A 255 4.52 -20.24 -10.50
C PRO A 255 5.86 -20.41 -9.76
N PRO A 256 6.36 -21.66 -9.65
CA PRO A 256 7.73 -21.90 -9.25
C PRO A 256 8.73 -21.12 -10.12
N ASP A 257 9.69 -20.48 -9.46
CA ASP A 257 10.75 -19.74 -10.10
C ASP A 257 12.12 -20.03 -9.45
N TYR A 258 13.14 -19.26 -9.82
CA TYR A 258 14.48 -19.38 -9.24
C TYR A 258 14.51 -19.07 -7.73
N PHE A 259 13.59 -18.22 -7.24
CA PHE A 259 13.55 -17.77 -5.84
C PHE A 259 12.66 -18.68 -4.96
N SER A 260 11.66 -19.34 -5.55
CA SER A 260 10.72 -20.21 -4.85
C SER A 260 10.43 -21.48 -5.66
N ALA A 261 11.01 -22.62 -5.23
CA ALA A 261 10.82 -23.92 -5.86
C ALA A 261 9.36 -24.44 -5.80
N ASP A 262 8.54 -23.91 -4.87
CA ASP A 262 7.12 -24.24 -4.71
C ASP A 262 6.19 -23.17 -5.31
N GLY A 263 6.77 -22.09 -5.83
CA GLY A 263 6.03 -20.88 -6.20
C GLY A 263 5.49 -20.14 -4.99
N GLN A 264 4.58 -19.19 -5.23
CA GLN A 264 3.94 -18.44 -4.15
C GLN A 264 2.43 -18.65 -4.23
N LEU A 265 1.84 -19.18 -3.17
CA LEU A 265 0.39 -19.33 -3.01
C LEU A 265 -0.14 -18.12 -2.23
N TRP A 266 -0.69 -17.12 -2.93
CA TRP A 266 -1.17 -15.90 -2.28
C TRP A 266 -2.57 -16.08 -1.66
N GLY A 267 -3.38 -16.97 -2.22
CA GLY A 267 -4.72 -17.26 -1.70
C GLY A 267 -5.80 -16.21 -2.03
N ASN A 268 -5.47 -15.18 -2.82
CA ASN A 268 -6.44 -14.18 -3.23
C ASN A 268 -7.44 -14.75 -4.23
N PRO A 269 -8.74 -14.36 -4.18
CA PRO A 269 -9.74 -14.81 -5.15
C PRO A 269 -9.43 -14.33 -6.55
N LEU A 270 -9.68 -15.16 -7.56
CA LEU A 270 -9.58 -14.79 -8.96
C LEU A 270 -10.83 -14.06 -9.42
N TYR A 271 -10.66 -13.07 -10.27
CA TYR A 271 -11.76 -12.34 -10.88
C TYR A 271 -12.46 -13.17 -11.96
N ASN A 272 -13.79 -13.14 -11.98
CA ASN A 272 -14.58 -13.60 -13.11
C ASN A 272 -14.59 -12.54 -14.21
N TRP A 273 -13.54 -12.51 -15.02
CA TRP A 273 -13.36 -11.51 -16.06
C TRP A 273 -14.48 -11.47 -17.09
N THR A 274 -15.16 -12.61 -17.33
CA THR A 274 -16.35 -12.68 -18.19
C THR A 274 -17.48 -11.82 -17.62
N TYR A 275 -17.76 -11.92 -16.31
CA TYR A 275 -18.77 -11.11 -15.67
C TYR A 275 -18.37 -9.63 -15.58
N HIS A 276 -17.12 -9.35 -15.29
CA HIS A 276 -16.59 -7.96 -15.32
C HIS A 276 -16.80 -7.30 -16.69
N LYS A 277 -16.50 -8.02 -17.79
CA LYS A 277 -16.75 -7.54 -19.15
C LYS A 277 -18.24 -7.29 -19.41
N GLN A 278 -19.11 -8.22 -19.01
CA GLN A 278 -20.57 -8.09 -19.17
C GLN A 278 -21.14 -6.87 -18.43
N THR A 279 -20.54 -6.47 -17.33
CA THR A 279 -20.93 -5.30 -16.53
C THR A 279 -20.14 -4.03 -16.88
N GLY A 280 -19.41 -4.01 -17.99
CA GLY A 280 -18.58 -2.87 -18.40
C GLY A 280 -17.50 -2.52 -17.40
N TYR A 281 -16.96 -3.51 -16.68
CA TYR A 281 -15.95 -3.35 -15.63
C TYR A 281 -16.36 -2.39 -14.51
N ALA A 282 -17.66 -2.25 -14.23
CA ALA A 282 -18.20 -1.24 -13.32
C ALA A 282 -17.53 -1.25 -11.92
N TRP A 283 -17.22 -2.43 -11.36
CA TRP A 283 -16.54 -2.54 -10.07
C TRP A 283 -15.10 -1.96 -10.14
N TRP A 284 -14.36 -2.25 -11.20
CA TRP A 284 -13.02 -1.70 -11.42
C TRP A 284 -13.04 -0.19 -11.62
N VAL A 285 -14.03 0.32 -12.38
CA VAL A 285 -14.26 1.76 -12.54
C VAL A 285 -14.49 2.42 -11.17
N GLN A 286 -15.31 1.81 -10.33
CA GLN A 286 -15.58 2.32 -8.98
C GLN A 286 -14.32 2.28 -8.09
N ARG A 287 -13.56 1.17 -8.13
CA ARG A 287 -12.33 1.00 -7.36
C ARG A 287 -11.26 2.04 -7.73
N VAL A 288 -11.01 2.20 -9.03
CA VAL A 288 -10.01 3.18 -9.50
C VAL A 288 -10.47 4.61 -9.25
N ARG A 289 -11.75 4.93 -9.46
CA ARG A 289 -12.32 6.24 -9.11
C ARG A 289 -12.12 6.56 -7.63
N HIS A 290 -12.41 5.61 -6.75
CA HIS A 290 -12.22 5.78 -5.31
C HIS A 290 -10.75 5.99 -4.97
N ALA A 291 -9.84 5.18 -5.51
CA ALA A 291 -8.41 5.33 -5.30
C ALA A 291 -7.88 6.71 -5.78
N LEU A 292 -8.34 7.20 -6.94
CA LEU A 292 -7.97 8.54 -7.44
C LEU A 292 -8.60 9.68 -6.63
N GLY A 293 -9.65 9.44 -5.85
CA GLY A 293 -10.13 10.37 -4.82
C GLY A 293 -9.18 10.48 -3.62
N ILE A 294 -8.51 9.37 -3.30
CA ILE A 294 -7.55 9.28 -2.17
C ILE A 294 -6.15 9.72 -2.59
N TYR A 295 -5.69 9.41 -3.81
CA TYR A 295 -4.35 9.64 -4.32
C TYR A 295 -4.36 10.56 -5.55
N ASP A 296 -3.22 11.14 -5.91
CA ASP A 296 -3.02 11.92 -7.13
C ASP A 296 -2.44 11.08 -8.27
N LEU A 297 -1.60 10.11 -7.92
CA LEU A 297 -1.01 9.11 -8.80
C LEU A 297 -1.28 7.74 -8.19
N LEU A 298 -1.43 6.71 -9.02
CA LEU A 298 -1.80 5.37 -8.56
C LEU A 298 -0.84 4.31 -9.11
N ARG A 299 -0.07 3.64 -8.23
CA ARG A 299 0.62 2.41 -8.60
C ARG A 299 -0.36 1.24 -8.53
N ILE A 300 -0.37 0.41 -9.55
CA ILE A 300 -1.08 -0.87 -9.51
C ILE A 300 -0.04 -1.99 -9.40
N ASP A 301 -0.10 -2.67 -8.28
CA ASP A 301 0.75 -3.82 -7.97
C ASP A 301 0.36 -5.04 -8.80
N HIS A 302 1.37 -5.79 -9.26
CA HIS A 302 1.24 -6.97 -10.11
C HIS A 302 0.47 -6.73 -11.42
N PHE A 303 0.80 -5.64 -12.14
CA PHE A 303 0.14 -5.23 -13.40
C PHE A 303 0.09 -6.34 -14.45
N ARG A 304 1.09 -7.24 -14.49
CA ARG A 304 1.09 -8.37 -15.42
C ARG A 304 -0.17 -9.25 -15.32
N GLY A 305 -0.81 -9.30 -14.15
CA GLY A 305 -2.04 -10.09 -13.93
C GLY A 305 -3.23 -9.66 -14.78
N PHE A 306 -3.17 -8.47 -15.39
CA PHE A 306 -4.17 -8.04 -16.38
C PHE A 306 -3.94 -8.63 -17.78
N ASP A 307 -2.72 -9.08 -18.08
CA ASP A 307 -2.41 -9.85 -19.29
C ASP A 307 -2.59 -11.34 -19.05
N THR A 308 -1.79 -11.87 -18.14
CA THR A 308 -1.81 -13.28 -17.75
C THR A 308 -1.57 -13.44 -16.26
N TYR A 309 -2.33 -14.33 -15.62
CA TYR A 309 -2.23 -14.62 -14.20
C TYR A 309 -2.10 -16.11 -13.93
N TRP A 310 -1.47 -16.45 -12.80
CA TRP A 310 -1.29 -17.84 -12.38
C TRP A 310 -2.48 -18.28 -11.51
N ALA A 311 -3.31 -19.17 -12.04
CA ALA A 311 -4.51 -19.69 -11.41
C ALA A 311 -4.22 -21.04 -10.74
N ILE A 312 -4.43 -21.15 -9.44
CA ILE A 312 -4.12 -22.35 -8.63
C ILE A 312 -5.43 -22.90 -8.08
N PRO A 313 -5.71 -24.23 -8.15
CA PRO A 313 -6.85 -24.80 -7.44
C PRO A 313 -6.82 -24.45 -5.95
N ALA A 314 -7.96 -24.07 -5.38
CA ALA A 314 -7.99 -23.48 -4.02
C ALA A 314 -7.60 -24.47 -2.91
N ASP A 315 -7.67 -25.78 -3.17
CA ASP A 315 -7.27 -26.87 -2.28
C ASP A 315 -5.80 -27.28 -2.41
N SER A 316 -5.03 -26.60 -3.27
CA SER A 316 -3.62 -26.94 -3.51
C SER A 316 -2.75 -26.53 -2.33
N ALA A 317 -1.81 -27.39 -1.97
CA ALA A 317 -0.82 -27.10 -0.91
C ALA A 317 0.33 -26.18 -1.37
N THR A 318 0.58 -26.09 -2.68
CA THR A 318 1.64 -25.27 -3.28
C THR A 318 1.17 -24.66 -4.60
N ALA A 319 1.91 -23.70 -5.13
CA ALA A 319 1.59 -23.09 -6.41
C ALA A 319 1.94 -23.93 -7.66
N LYS A 320 2.55 -25.10 -7.49
CA LYS A 320 3.02 -25.95 -8.62
C LYS A 320 1.91 -26.45 -9.54
N THR A 321 0.70 -26.63 -9.02
CA THR A 321 -0.45 -27.17 -9.75
C THR A 321 -1.22 -26.12 -10.53
N GLY A 322 -0.79 -24.88 -10.47
CA GLY A 322 -1.42 -23.77 -11.19
C GLY A 322 -1.20 -23.84 -12.69
N LYS A 323 -1.85 -22.93 -13.40
CA LYS A 323 -1.68 -22.71 -14.84
C LYS A 323 -1.92 -21.25 -15.20
N TRP A 324 -1.31 -20.82 -16.31
CA TRP A 324 -1.51 -19.49 -16.86
C TRP A 324 -2.90 -19.37 -17.48
N GLU A 325 -3.59 -18.29 -17.12
CA GLU A 325 -4.88 -17.86 -17.66
C GLU A 325 -4.78 -16.43 -18.20
N ASN A 326 -5.60 -16.08 -19.18
CA ASN A 326 -5.61 -14.74 -19.74
C ASN A 326 -6.43 -13.77 -18.88
N GLY A 327 -5.88 -12.59 -18.67
CA GLY A 327 -6.56 -11.45 -18.05
C GLY A 327 -7.41 -10.66 -19.05
N PRO A 328 -7.98 -9.51 -18.64
CA PRO A 328 -8.86 -8.68 -19.46
C PRO A 328 -8.10 -7.87 -20.53
N GLY A 329 -6.77 -7.73 -20.42
CA GLY A 329 -5.96 -6.94 -21.35
C GLY A 329 -6.37 -5.47 -21.41
N MET A 330 -6.24 -4.88 -22.59
CA MET A 330 -6.57 -3.45 -22.82
C MET A 330 -8.05 -3.12 -22.64
N GLU A 331 -8.97 -4.08 -22.82
CA GLU A 331 -10.40 -3.82 -22.67
C GLU A 331 -10.77 -3.20 -21.31
N LEU A 332 -10.08 -3.61 -20.24
CA LEU A 332 -10.27 -3.00 -18.92
C LEU A 332 -9.83 -1.55 -18.92
N PHE A 333 -8.64 -1.25 -19.44
CA PHE A 333 -8.08 0.12 -19.40
C PHE A 333 -8.84 1.07 -20.32
N GLU A 334 -9.31 0.59 -21.47
CA GLU A 334 -10.21 1.34 -22.35
C GLU A 334 -11.54 1.69 -21.64
N ALA A 335 -12.11 0.76 -20.88
CA ALA A 335 -13.31 1.01 -20.09
C ALA A 335 -13.06 2.01 -18.94
N LEU A 336 -11.90 1.91 -18.28
CA LEU A 336 -11.49 2.85 -17.23
C LEU A 336 -11.29 4.26 -17.81
N GLU A 337 -10.58 4.41 -18.93
CA GLU A 337 -10.35 5.70 -19.59
C GLU A 337 -11.67 6.32 -20.09
N ALA A 338 -12.56 5.52 -20.66
CA ALA A 338 -13.88 5.98 -21.09
C ALA A 338 -14.72 6.53 -19.92
N ALA A 339 -14.57 5.97 -18.71
CA ALA A 339 -15.36 6.35 -17.55
C ALA A 339 -14.69 7.44 -16.69
N LEU A 340 -13.36 7.55 -16.67
CA LEU A 340 -12.58 8.36 -15.74
C LEU A 340 -11.70 9.41 -16.41
N GLY A 341 -11.53 9.33 -17.72
CA GLY A 341 -10.58 10.16 -18.46
C GLY A 341 -9.15 9.64 -18.34
N GLN A 342 -8.18 10.53 -18.44
CA GLN A 342 -6.77 10.17 -18.35
C GLN A 342 -6.45 9.51 -17.01
N LEU A 343 -5.80 8.35 -17.07
CA LEU A 343 -5.46 7.55 -15.90
C LEU A 343 -4.01 7.83 -15.45
N PRO A 344 -3.79 8.45 -14.29
CA PRO A 344 -2.45 8.68 -13.74
C PRO A 344 -1.90 7.40 -13.06
N ILE A 345 -1.78 6.32 -13.84
CA ILE A 345 -1.40 4.99 -13.37
C ILE A 345 0.09 4.75 -13.63
N ILE A 346 0.76 4.09 -12.68
CA ILE A 346 2.09 3.50 -12.78
C ILE A 346 1.90 1.99 -12.69
N ALA A 347 2.41 1.26 -13.68
CA ALA A 347 2.32 -0.19 -13.73
C ALA A 347 3.52 -0.83 -13.03
N GLU A 348 3.26 -1.70 -12.05
CA GLU A 348 4.31 -2.58 -11.53
C GLU A 348 4.50 -3.74 -12.52
N ASP A 349 5.57 -3.65 -13.32
CA ASP A 349 5.94 -4.57 -14.39
C ASP A 349 7.19 -5.39 -14.03
N LEU A 350 7.35 -5.75 -12.76
CA LEU A 350 8.50 -6.52 -12.27
C LEU A 350 8.28 -8.04 -12.47
N GLY A 351 9.39 -8.79 -12.43
CA GLY A 351 9.38 -10.25 -12.56
C GLY A 351 9.51 -10.74 -14.00
N GLU A 352 9.02 -11.95 -14.29
CA GLU A 352 9.07 -12.54 -15.62
C GLU A 352 8.00 -11.95 -16.54
N LEU A 353 8.43 -11.26 -17.58
CA LEU A 353 7.52 -10.58 -18.51
C LEU A 353 7.45 -11.31 -19.86
N PHE A 354 6.27 -11.85 -20.19
CA PHE A 354 5.98 -12.36 -21.52
C PHE A 354 5.91 -11.22 -22.55
N PRO A 355 6.11 -11.50 -23.84
CA PRO A 355 5.94 -10.47 -24.89
C PRO A 355 4.56 -9.80 -24.87
N SER A 356 3.50 -10.53 -24.50
CA SER A 356 2.14 -10.00 -24.35
C SER A 356 2.01 -8.98 -23.22
N VAL A 357 2.68 -9.19 -22.08
CA VAL A 357 2.72 -8.23 -20.96
C VAL A 357 3.43 -6.94 -21.39
N ARG A 358 4.56 -7.06 -22.11
CA ARG A 358 5.27 -5.89 -22.65
C ARG A 358 4.41 -5.12 -23.66
N LYS A 359 3.64 -5.86 -24.47
CA LYS A 359 2.70 -5.24 -25.40
C LYS A 359 1.58 -4.51 -24.64
N LEU A 360 0.98 -5.12 -23.63
CA LEU A 360 -0.05 -4.50 -22.80
C LEU A 360 0.46 -3.20 -22.14
N LEU A 361 1.68 -3.22 -21.59
CA LEU A 361 2.31 -2.04 -21.01
C LEU A 361 2.52 -0.93 -22.07
N ALA A 362 2.99 -1.29 -23.26
CA ALA A 362 3.20 -0.34 -24.34
C ALA A 362 1.88 0.25 -24.83
N ASP A 363 0.85 -0.57 -25.01
CA ASP A 363 -0.47 -0.15 -25.48
C ASP A 363 -1.18 0.76 -24.44
N SER A 364 -1.03 0.47 -23.14
CA SER A 364 -1.59 1.28 -22.05
C SER A 364 -0.90 2.64 -21.87
N THR A 365 0.30 2.80 -22.42
CA THR A 365 1.17 3.98 -22.24
C THR A 365 1.55 4.29 -20.78
N PHE A 366 1.25 3.40 -19.85
CA PHE A 366 1.61 3.60 -18.45
C PHE A 366 3.13 3.48 -18.24
N PRO A 367 3.74 4.31 -17.36
CA PRO A 367 5.12 4.13 -16.97
C PRO A 367 5.28 2.81 -16.20
N GLY A 368 6.25 2.00 -16.61
CA GLY A 368 6.72 0.83 -15.86
C GLY A 368 7.78 1.19 -14.81
N MET A 369 8.22 0.22 -14.04
CA MET A 369 9.19 0.40 -12.95
C MET A 369 10.58 -0.13 -13.33
N LYS A 370 11.63 0.55 -12.86
CA LYS A 370 13.02 0.13 -13.01
C LYS A 370 13.70 0.10 -11.64
N VAL A 371 14.17 -1.07 -11.22
CA VAL A 371 14.73 -1.32 -9.88
C VAL A 371 16.21 -1.62 -9.99
N LEU A 372 17.07 -0.77 -9.44
CA LEU A 372 18.52 -0.87 -9.58
C LEU A 372 19.12 -2.11 -8.89
N GLN A 373 18.53 -2.60 -7.81
CA GLN A 373 19.00 -3.83 -7.18
C GLN A 373 18.92 -5.06 -8.12
N PHE A 374 18.09 -5.03 -9.15
CA PHE A 374 18.02 -6.09 -10.17
C PHE A 374 19.00 -5.90 -11.33
N ALA A 375 19.65 -4.74 -11.44
CA ALA A 375 20.51 -4.38 -12.57
C ALA A 375 21.81 -5.17 -12.64
N PHE A 376 22.33 -5.65 -11.52
CA PHE A 376 23.73 -6.08 -11.40
C PHE A 376 23.93 -7.60 -11.35
N SER A 377 22.90 -8.39 -11.62
CA SER A 377 23.00 -9.87 -11.70
C SER A 377 23.89 -10.37 -12.85
N GLY A 378 24.18 -9.49 -13.80
CA GLY A 378 25.04 -9.71 -14.96
C GLY A 378 24.28 -9.79 -16.29
N GLY A 379 25.02 -9.66 -17.37
CA GLY A 379 24.44 -9.54 -18.72
C GLY A 379 23.80 -8.17 -18.97
N ASP A 380 23.29 -8.01 -20.18
CA ASP A 380 22.50 -6.84 -20.55
C ASP A 380 21.04 -7.06 -20.11
N ASN A 381 20.50 -6.15 -19.33
CA ASN A 381 19.13 -6.24 -18.84
C ASN A 381 18.47 -4.84 -18.74
N GLU A 382 17.16 -4.81 -18.68
CA GLU A 382 16.36 -3.59 -18.71
C GLU A 382 16.46 -2.72 -17.45
N TYR A 383 17.05 -3.24 -16.36
CA TYR A 383 17.23 -2.49 -15.10
C TYR A 383 18.56 -1.73 -15.06
N LEU A 384 19.46 -1.96 -16.00
CA LEU A 384 20.70 -1.17 -16.13
C LEU A 384 20.36 0.28 -16.52
N PRO A 385 20.92 1.30 -15.85
CA PRO A 385 20.55 2.70 -16.09
C PRO A 385 20.63 3.17 -17.54
N HIS A 386 21.53 2.63 -18.35
CA HIS A 386 21.63 2.97 -19.78
C HIS A 386 20.55 2.36 -20.66
N ASN A 387 19.80 1.37 -20.15
CA ASN A 387 18.67 0.73 -20.83
C ASN A 387 17.30 1.30 -20.37
N HIS A 388 17.29 2.22 -19.41
CA HIS A 388 16.05 2.83 -18.96
C HIS A 388 15.38 3.61 -20.08
N VAL A 389 14.05 3.64 -20.06
CA VAL A 389 13.23 4.46 -20.95
C VAL A 389 12.69 5.67 -20.21
N LYS A 390 12.37 6.74 -20.96
CA LYS A 390 11.89 7.99 -20.36
C LYS A 390 10.58 7.78 -19.59
N ASN A 391 9.59 7.13 -20.22
CA ASN A 391 8.29 6.82 -19.60
C ASN A 391 8.43 5.67 -18.59
N SER A 392 9.10 5.93 -17.47
CA SER A 392 9.28 4.97 -16.39
C SER A 392 9.51 5.65 -15.04
N VAL A 393 9.44 4.86 -13.99
CA VAL A 393 9.78 5.26 -12.62
C VAL A 393 10.96 4.41 -12.15
N VAL A 394 12.06 5.04 -11.76
CA VAL A 394 13.25 4.35 -11.27
C VAL A 394 13.31 4.36 -9.74
N TYR A 395 13.69 3.23 -9.19
CA TYR A 395 13.90 2.98 -7.76
C TYR A 395 15.31 2.42 -7.54
N PRO A 396 16.01 2.79 -6.47
CA PRO A 396 17.18 2.00 -6.05
C PRO A 396 16.77 0.61 -5.54
N GLY A 397 15.69 0.52 -4.81
CA GLY A 397 14.94 -0.64 -4.35
C GLY A 397 13.52 -0.21 -3.98
N THR A 398 12.55 -1.14 -3.97
CA THR A 398 11.18 -0.91 -3.53
C THR A 398 11.01 -1.32 -2.06
N HIS A 399 9.79 -1.26 -1.54
CA HIS A 399 9.45 -1.77 -0.20
C HIS A 399 9.64 -3.29 -0.04
N ASP A 400 9.70 -4.04 -1.15
CA ASP A 400 9.94 -5.48 -1.19
C ASP A 400 11.42 -5.85 -1.29
N ASN A 401 12.28 -4.87 -1.53
CA ASN A 401 13.73 -5.03 -1.54
C ASN A 401 14.31 -4.63 -0.20
N THR A 402 15.43 -5.23 0.17
CA THR A 402 16.18 -4.75 1.34
C THR A 402 16.74 -3.35 1.10
N THR A 403 17.15 -2.63 2.16
CA THR A 403 17.77 -1.30 2.01
C THR A 403 19.06 -1.38 1.17
N ILE A 404 19.44 -0.30 0.50
CA ILE A 404 20.72 -0.25 -0.26
C ILE A 404 21.92 -0.63 0.63
N THR A 405 21.91 -0.16 1.88
CA THR A 405 22.96 -0.47 2.87
C THR A 405 23.02 -1.97 3.10
N ALA A 406 21.91 -2.62 3.42
CA ALA A 406 21.88 -4.06 3.65
C ALA A 406 22.14 -4.86 2.36
N TRP A 407 21.64 -4.39 1.22
CA TRP A 407 21.95 -5.00 -0.08
C TRP A 407 23.46 -5.05 -0.31
N TRP A 408 24.15 -3.92 -0.14
CA TRP A 408 25.61 -3.86 -0.31
C TRP A 408 26.36 -4.68 0.73
N GLU A 409 25.94 -4.68 1.98
CA GLU A 409 26.66 -5.36 3.06
C GLU A 409 26.50 -6.87 3.03
N SER A 410 25.27 -7.36 2.80
CA SER A 410 24.92 -8.77 3.03
C SER A 410 24.15 -9.44 1.90
N ALA A 411 23.18 -8.78 1.25
CA ALA A 411 22.25 -9.44 0.35
C ALA A 411 22.83 -9.68 -1.05
N ALA A 412 23.57 -8.70 -1.61
CA ALA A 412 24.17 -8.84 -2.93
C ALA A 412 25.27 -9.90 -2.96
N THR A 413 25.25 -10.74 -3.97
CA THR A 413 26.30 -11.73 -4.23
C THR A 413 27.64 -11.04 -4.55
N PRO A 414 28.78 -11.74 -4.39
CA PRO A 414 30.08 -11.21 -4.79
C PRO A 414 30.13 -10.73 -6.26
N LYS A 415 29.41 -11.43 -7.15
CA LYS A 415 29.30 -11.06 -8.57
C LYS A 415 28.53 -9.76 -8.75
N GLU A 416 27.38 -9.60 -8.10
CA GLU A 416 26.57 -8.38 -8.17
C GLU A 416 27.33 -7.18 -7.61
N LYS A 417 28.01 -7.33 -6.47
CA LYS A 417 28.87 -6.28 -5.91
C LYS A 417 29.98 -5.86 -6.87
N ALA A 418 30.65 -6.83 -7.51
CA ALA A 418 31.72 -6.54 -8.47
C ALA A 418 31.17 -5.81 -9.70
N THR A 419 30.04 -6.27 -10.25
CA THR A 419 29.36 -5.64 -11.39
C THR A 419 28.92 -4.23 -11.05
N ALA A 420 28.27 -4.03 -9.90
CA ALA A 420 27.84 -2.71 -9.43
C ALA A 420 29.02 -1.77 -9.18
N ALA A 421 30.09 -2.24 -8.52
CA ALA A 421 31.27 -1.45 -8.26
C ALA A 421 31.94 -0.94 -9.54
N ALA A 422 32.07 -1.80 -10.54
CA ALA A 422 32.61 -1.43 -11.85
C ALA A 422 31.69 -0.46 -12.60
N TYR A 423 30.39 -0.80 -12.68
CA TYR A 423 29.39 0.00 -13.40
C TYR A 423 29.25 1.41 -12.81
N LEU A 424 29.26 1.52 -11.49
CA LEU A 424 29.12 2.77 -10.76
C LEU A 424 30.45 3.53 -10.58
N HIS A 425 31.53 3.09 -11.25
CA HIS A 425 32.88 3.69 -11.19
C HIS A 425 33.47 3.77 -9.77
N LEU A 426 33.12 2.84 -8.89
CA LEU A 426 33.69 2.72 -7.55
C LEU A 426 35.02 1.95 -7.56
N THR A 427 35.26 1.22 -8.64
CA THR A 427 36.48 0.43 -8.91
C THR A 427 36.83 0.50 -10.40
N GLY A 428 37.88 -0.18 -10.83
CA GLY A 428 38.15 -0.43 -12.26
C GLY A 428 37.12 -1.38 -12.89
N ALA A 429 37.19 -1.53 -14.22
CA ALA A 429 36.24 -2.34 -15.00
C ALA A 429 36.21 -3.85 -14.63
N HIS A 430 37.32 -4.36 -14.09
CA HIS A 430 37.46 -5.77 -13.69
C HIS A 430 38.03 -5.85 -12.26
N PRO A 431 37.19 -5.52 -11.24
CA PRO A 431 37.71 -5.42 -9.89
C PRO A 431 38.00 -6.80 -9.29
N THR A 432 39.08 -6.87 -8.53
CA THR A 432 39.37 -8.00 -7.66
C THR A 432 38.41 -7.99 -6.44
N ALA A 433 38.22 -9.14 -5.80
CA ALA A 433 37.44 -9.23 -4.56
C ALA A 433 37.97 -8.28 -3.48
N LYS A 434 39.28 -8.04 -3.41
CA LYS A 434 39.90 -7.11 -2.46
C LYS A 434 39.51 -5.64 -2.74
N GLU A 435 39.47 -5.23 -4.01
CA GLU A 435 39.05 -3.89 -4.41
C GLU A 435 37.57 -3.67 -4.10
N VAL A 436 36.71 -4.66 -4.40
CA VAL A 436 35.28 -4.60 -4.05
C VAL A 436 35.08 -4.51 -2.53
N ALA A 437 35.81 -5.31 -1.76
CA ALA A 437 35.74 -5.28 -0.29
C ALA A 437 36.23 -3.96 0.31
N ALA A 438 37.06 -3.21 -0.41
CA ALA A 438 37.54 -1.89 0.02
C ALA A 438 36.52 -0.76 -0.23
N VAL A 439 35.47 -1.00 -1.01
CA VAL A 439 34.41 0.00 -1.27
C VAL A 439 33.59 0.19 0.01
N LYS A 440 33.57 1.41 0.53
CA LYS A 440 32.77 1.76 1.71
C LYS A 440 31.27 1.72 1.37
N THR A 441 30.46 1.15 2.24
CA THR A 441 28.98 1.07 2.08
C THR A 441 28.37 2.44 1.76
N ALA A 442 28.79 3.51 2.44
CA ALA A 442 28.28 4.86 2.17
C ALA A 442 28.59 5.34 0.74
N ALA A 443 29.76 4.96 0.17
CA ALA A 443 30.10 5.30 -1.22
C ALA A 443 29.22 4.53 -2.21
N ALA A 444 29.02 3.22 -1.98
CA ALA A 444 28.13 2.40 -2.79
C ALA A 444 26.69 2.91 -2.76
N ARG A 445 26.17 3.24 -1.56
CA ARG A 445 24.86 3.87 -1.41
C ARG A 445 24.75 5.16 -2.20
N THR A 446 25.65 6.09 -2.02
CA THR A 446 25.63 7.38 -2.75
C THR A 446 25.66 7.16 -4.26
N ALA A 447 26.45 6.22 -4.75
CA ALA A 447 26.55 5.91 -6.17
C ALA A 447 25.23 5.33 -6.72
N LEU A 448 24.55 4.45 -5.96
CA LEU A 448 23.23 3.91 -6.34
C LEU A 448 22.14 4.99 -6.33
N LEU A 449 22.12 5.87 -5.33
CA LEU A 449 21.21 7.02 -5.31
C LEU A 449 21.43 7.91 -6.54
N ARG A 450 22.67 8.24 -6.86
CA ARG A 450 23.04 9.03 -8.04
C ARG A 450 22.68 8.33 -9.35
N ALA A 451 22.83 7.01 -9.43
CA ALA A 451 22.41 6.24 -10.61
C ALA A 451 20.90 6.32 -10.83
N ALA A 452 20.10 6.26 -9.76
CA ALA A 452 18.64 6.46 -9.85
C ALA A 452 18.31 7.89 -10.28
N LEU A 453 18.89 8.90 -9.64
CA LEU A 453 18.68 10.32 -9.97
C LEU A 453 19.16 10.66 -11.38
N GLY A 454 20.27 10.07 -11.83
CA GLY A 454 20.86 10.24 -13.16
C GLY A 454 20.11 9.54 -14.29
N SER A 455 19.24 8.60 -13.99
CA SER A 455 18.44 7.86 -14.98
C SER A 455 17.64 8.79 -15.91
N VAL A 456 17.40 8.35 -17.15
CA VAL A 456 16.52 9.06 -18.10
C VAL A 456 15.03 8.97 -17.73
N ALA A 457 14.65 8.11 -16.78
CA ALA A 457 13.28 7.96 -16.30
C ALA A 457 12.68 9.31 -15.89
N ASP A 458 11.40 9.53 -16.19
CA ASP A 458 10.70 10.77 -15.81
C ASP A 458 10.62 10.95 -14.30
N ARG A 459 10.49 9.85 -13.55
CA ARG A 459 10.40 9.86 -12.08
C ARG A 459 11.48 9.02 -11.44
N ALA A 460 12.03 9.50 -10.32
CA ALA A 460 12.93 8.75 -9.46
C ALA A 460 12.39 8.76 -8.04
N ILE A 461 12.06 7.61 -7.49
CA ILE A 461 11.53 7.46 -6.14
C ILE A 461 12.56 6.75 -5.28
N ILE A 462 12.93 7.37 -4.17
CA ILE A 462 13.94 6.84 -3.25
C ILE A 462 13.29 6.58 -1.89
N PRO A 463 13.39 5.36 -1.35
CA PRO A 463 12.90 5.09 0.00
C PRO A 463 13.59 5.96 1.05
N MET A 464 12.82 6.42 2.05
CA MET A 464 13.36 7.29 3.10
C MET A 464 14.51 6.65 3.87
N TYR A 465 14.41 5.35 4.15
CA TYR A 465 15.48 4.61 4.84
C TYR A 465 16.80 4.58 4.05
N ASP A 466 16.77 4.67 2.72
CA ASP A 466 17.97 4.74 1.89
C ASP A 466 18.62 6.14 1.95
N TRP A 467 17.83 7.21 2.00
CA TRP A 467 18.36 8.55 2.29
C TRP A 467 19.00 8.63 3.67
N LEU A 468 18.37 7.98 4.68
CA LEU A 468 18.90 7.89 6.04
C LEU A 468 20.10 6.95 6.17
N GLY A 469 20.37 6.10 5.16
CA GLY A 469 21.47 5.13 5.18
C GLY A 469 21.28 4.00 6.18
N LEU A 470 20.04 3.62 6.43
CA LEU A 470 19.71 2.57 7.38
C LEU A 470 19.96 1.18 6.80
N GLY A 471 20.30 0.23 7.69
CA GLY A 471 20.51 -1.18 7.34
C GLY A 471 19.26 -2.03 7.44
N GLU A 472 19.44 -3.35 7.54
CA GLU A 472 18.39 -4.38 7.45
C GLU A 472 17.18 -4.14 8.38
N LYS A 473 17.38 -3.54 9.55
CA LYS A 473 16.29 -3.27 10.49
C LYS A 473 15.23 -2.28 9.98
N ALA A 474 15.53 -1.55 8.90
CA ALA A 474 14.59 -0.64 8.26
C ALA A 474 13.93 -1.26 7.01
N HIS A 475 14.20 -2.53 6.73
CA HIS A 475 13.53 -3.28 5.67
C HIS A 475 12.02 -3.39 5.96
N LEU A 476 11.18 -3.07 4.97
CA LEU A 476 9.74 -3.05 5.16
C LEU A 476 9.08 -4.41 4.95
N ASN A 477 9.44 -5.10 3.87
CA ASN A 477 8.82 -6.38 3.54
C ASN A 477 9.82 -7.38 2.97
N THR A 478 9.74 -8.61 3.45
CA THR A 478 10.37 -9.79 2.84
C THR A 478 9.28 -10.63 2.22
N PRO A 479 9.10 -10.62 0.88
CA PRO A 479 8.08 -11.42 0.22
C PRO A 479 8.14 -12.89 0.61
N GLY A 480 6.96 -13.49 0.86
CA GLY A 480 6.86 -14.90 1.27
C GLY A 480 7.17 -15.18 2.75
N LYS A 481 7.60 -14.20 3.54
CA LYS A 481 7.82 -14.35 4.99
C LYS A 481 6.61 -13.81 5.75
N LEU A 482 6.05 -14.63 6.63
CA LEU A 482 4.98 -14.22 7.54
C LEU A 482 5.56 -13.64 8.83
N GLY A 483 5.10 -12.43 9.21
CA GLY A 483 5.51 -11.75 10.44
C GLY A 483 6.84 -11.01 10.36
N GLY A 484 6.98 -9.96 11.15
CA GLY A 484 8.18 -9.10 11.22
C GLY A 484 8.31 -8.11 10.07
N ASN A 485 7.35 -8.08 9.14
CA ASN A 485 7.26 -7.11 8.05
C ASN A 485 6.46 -5.87 8.48
N TRP A 486 6.58 -4.77 7.73
CA TRP A 486 5.78 -3.54 7.85
C TRP A 486 5.95 -2.78 9.17
N ALA A 487 6.91 -3.18 9.98
CA ALA A 487 7.05 -2.72 11.36
C ALA A 487 7.98 -1.51 11.52
N TRP A 488 8.89 -1.24 10.57
CA TRP A 488 9.87 -0.17 10.72
C TRP A 488 9.23 1.21 10.85
N ARG A 489 9.79 2.02 11.79
CA ARG A 489 9.44 3.42 12.00
C ARG A 489 10.68 4.30 12.08
N ALA A 490 10.60 5.50 11.51
CA ALA A 490 11.66 6.50 11.61
C ALA A 490 11.74 7.08 13.04
N GLU A 491 12.93 7.49 13.42
CA GLU A 491 13.14 8.22 14.69
C GLU A 491 12.59 9.64 14.58
N ALA A 492 12.04 10.15 15.68
CA ALA A 492 11.58 11.54 15.72
C ALA A 492 12.72 12.51 15.41
N GLY A 493 12.44 13.50 14.53
CA GLY A 493 13.43 14.50 14.11
C GLY A 493 14.35 14.02 12.98
N PHE A 494 14.02 12.91 12.31
CA PHE A 494 14.76 12.47 11.11
C PHE A 494 14.67 13.50 9.97
N GLU A 495 13.59 14.26 9.90
CA GLU A 495 13.26 15.30 8.92
C GLU A 495 14.05 16.59 9.20
N SER A 496 15.40 16.49 9.21
CA SER A 496 16.27 17.62 9.51
C SER A 496 16.51 18.51 8.30
N LYS A 497 16.71 19.82 8.54
CA LYS A 497 17.09 20.78 7.48
C LYS A 497 18.39 20.39 6.77
N THR A 498 19.33 19.76 7.48
CA THR A 498 20.57 19.27 6.89
C THR A 498 20.30 18.15 5.89
N LEU A 499 19.43 17.21 6.23
CA LEU A 499 19.05 16.13 5.32
C LEU A 499 18.26 16.68 4.12
N ALA A 500 17.29 17.57 4.35
CA ALA A 500 16.55 18.23 3.27
C ALA A 500 17.50 18.92 2.28
N LYS A 501 18.47 19.70 2.79
CA LYS A 501 19.49 20.34 1.95
C LYS A 501 20.33 19.30 1.18
N THR A 502 20.74 18.22 1.80
CA THR A 502 21.51 17.15 1.12
C THR A 502 20.70 16.56 -0.04
N ILE A 503 19.40 16.31 0.17
CA ILE A 503 18.51 15.78 -0.87
C ILE A 503 18.35 16.79 -2.02
N VAL A 504 18.11 18.07 -1.72
CA VAL A 504 18.06 19.13 -2.74
C VAL A 504 19.35 19.18 -3.55
N ASP A 505 20.49 19.23 -2.87
CA ASP A 505 21.80 19.33 -3.53
C ASP A 505 22.02 18.14 -4.49
N GLU A 506 21.74 16.91 -4.06
CA GLU A 506 21.85 15.71 -4.90
C GLU A 506 20.83 15.69 -6.06
N CYS A 507 19.57 16.05 -5.81
CA CYS A 507 18.54 16.06 -6.85
C CYS A 507 18.75 17.17 -7.88
N SER A 508 19.26 18.33 -7.46
CA SER A 508 19.53 19.49 -8.34
C SER A 508 20.58 19.19 -9.40
N VAL A 509 21.60 18.39 -9.08
CA VAL A 509 22.62 17.93 -10.06
C VAL A 509 21.97 17.27 -11.27
N TYR A 510 20.84 16.60 -11.07
CA TYR A 510 20.13 15.83 -12.11
C TYR A 510 18.84 16.51 -12.58
N CYS A 511 18.62 17.79 -12.23
CA CYS A 511 17.42 18.56 -12.59
C CYS A 511 16.09 17.87 -12.16
N ARG A 512 16.01 17.44 -10.88
CA ARG A 512 14.86 16.74 -10.30
C ARG A 512 14.25 17.45 -9.08
N VAL A 513 14.42 18.76 -8.95
CA VAL A 513 13.83 19.60 -7.92
C VAL A 513 12.72 20.48 -8.45
#